data_ac4366b8bbceccb8f5a67b8c36c6a4c0
#
_entry.id   ac4366b8bbceccb8f5a67b8c36c6a4c0
#
_cell.length_a   1.000
_cell.length_b   1.000
_cell.length_c   1.000
_cell.angle_alpha   90.00
_cell.angle_beta   90.00
_cell.angle_gamma   90.00
#
_symmetry.space_group_name_H-M   'P 1'
#
loop_
_entity.id
_entity.type
_entity.pdbx_description
1 polymer ?
#
loop_
_entity_poly.entity_id
_entity_poly.type
_entity_poly.pdbx_seq_one_letter_code
_entity_poly.pdbx_strand_id
1 'polypeptide(L)'
;VGRDILVDGYNIIKNSPSFRAVESKNFAAARETLITLLVQRYRHTPHHVIVVFDGDGNHEQAYSVHRVRVIYSRYNQTADSVIARLAAEARQAGREVEMYSNDGEVQQAVAQQGGGVRTVNQLTNQFNAPSRDTARRSQHRQTVRRQYGLDPAFDPDDEPGYRHPVKGKKKSSRHRR
;
A
#
# COMPACT_ATOMS: atom_id res chain seq x y z
N VAL A 1 -4.70 10.35 15.81
CA VAL A 1 -3.28 10.31 16.12
C VAL A 1 -2.59 9.44 15.08
N GLY A 2 -1.45 9.90 14.53
CA GLY A 2 -0.61 9.10 13.62
C GLY A 2 0.20 8.08 14.41
N ARG A 3 0.51 6.94 13.77
CA ARG A 3 1.41 5.92 14.31
C ARG A 3 2.51 5.62 13.32
N ASP A 4 3.58 5.04 13.79
CA ASP A 4 4.66 4.57 12.93
C ASP A 4 4.31 3.15 12.43
N ILE A 5 4.27 2.99 11.11
CA ILE A 5 4.01 1.71 10.43
C ILE A 5 5.36 1.17 9.94
N LEU A 6 5.86 0.13 10.56
CA LEU A 6 7.09 -0.53 10.16
C LEU A 6 6.78 -1.72 9.26
N VAL A 7 7.49 -1.82 8.14
CA VAL A 7 7.28 -2.87 7.14
C VAL A 7 8.60 -3.55 6.85
N ASP A 8 8.67 -4.84 7.08
CA ASP A 8 9.77 -5.69 6.65
C ASP A 8 9.61 -5.99 5.15
N GLY A 9 10.33 -5.26 4.32
CA GLY A 9 10.11 -5.28 2.88
C GLY A 9 10.38 -6.63 2.24
N TYR A 10 11.46 -7.31 2.63
CA TYR A 10 11.78 -8.64 2.08
C TYR A 10 10.78 -9.69 2.52
N ASN A 11 10.38 -9.67 3.78
CA ASN A 11 9.42 -10.62 4.32
C ASN A 11 8.06 -10.46 3.63
N ILE A 12 7.61 -9.23 3.36
CA ILE A 12 6.39 -8.97 2.60
C ILE A 12 6.48 -9.54 1.19
N ILE A 13 7.57 -9.27 0.46
CA ILE A 13 7.75 -9.71 -0.93
C ILE A 13 7.77 -11.25 -1.01
N LYS A 14 8.55 -11.90 -0.16
CA LYS A 14 8.72 -13.36 -0.17
C LYS A 14 7.45 -14.12 0.25
N ASN A 15 6.72 -13.59 1.22
CA ASN A 15 5.56 -14.28 1.81
C ASN A 15 4.22 -13.88 1.20
N SER A 16 4.18 -12.96 0.24
CA SER A 16 2.96 -12.55 -0.44
C SER A 16 2.84 -13.20 -1.83
N PRO A 17 1.77 -13.95 -2.12
CA PRO A 17 1.53 -14.51 -3.45
C PRO A 17 1.51 -13.45 -4.55
N SER A 18 1.01 -12.26 -4.25
CA SER A 18 0.91 -11.15 -5.20
C SER A 18 2.27 -10.66 -5.71
N PHE A 19 3.33 -10.80 -4.89
CA PHE A 19 4.69 -10.36 -5.25
C PHE A 19 5.53 -11.46 -5.89
N ARG A 20 5.22 -12.73 -5.66
CA ARG A 20 6.02 -13.86 -6.18
C ARG A 20 6.19 -13.82 -7.70
N ALA A 21 5.15 -13.47 -8.44
CA ALA A 21 5.20 -13.38 -9.89
C ALA A 21 6.11 -12.24 -10.40
N VAL A 22 6.25 -11.17 -9.62
CA VAL A 22 7.13 -10.03 -9.94
C VAL A 22 8.55 -10.31 -9.47
N GLU A 23 8.71 -10.86 -8.26
CA GLU A 23 9.99 -11.23 -7.66
C GLU A 23 10.78 -12.20 -8.54
N SER A 24 10.12 -13.25 -9.07
CA SER A 24 10.76 -14.26 -9.93
C SER A 24 11.38 -13.68 -11.21
N LYS A 25 10.93 -12.51 -11.64
CA LYS A 25 11.42 -11.81 -12.83
C LYS A 25 12.44 -10.72 -12.48
N ASN A 26 12.18 -9.95 -11.47
CA ASN A 26 13.02 -8.83 -11.06
C ASN A 26 12.70 -8.39 -9.63
N PHE A 27 13.64 -8.61 -8.73
CA PHE A 27 13.48 -8.25 -7.32
C PHE A 27 13.38 -6.72 -7.11
N ALA A 28 14.10 -5.92 -7.90
CA ALA A 28 13.99 -4.47 -7.84
C ALA A 28 12.58 -3.98 -8.21
N ALA A 29 11.95 -4.60 -9.21
CA ALA A 29 10.57 -4.29 -9.59
C ALA A 29 9.58 -4.66 -8.47
N ALA A 30 9.82 -5.73 -7.72
CA ALA A 30 8.99 -6.10 -6.57
C ALA A 30 9.09 -5.07 -5.44
N ARG A 31 10.29 -4.53 -5.16
CA ARG A 31 10.48 -3.44 -4.19
C ARG A 31 9.72 -2.18 -4.59
N GLU A 32 9.87 -1.74 -5.84
CA GLU A 32 9.17 -0.56 -6.36
C GLU A 32 7.64 -0.73 -6.31
N THR A 33 7.15 -1.93 -6.62
CA THR A 33 5.73 -2.25 -6.51
C THR A 33 5.25 -2.14 -5.06
N LEU A 34 5.99 -2.68 -4.10
CA LEU A 34 5.64 -2.59 -2.68
C LEU A 34 5.61 -1.12 -2.22
N ILE A 35 6.64 -0.34 -2.55
CA ILE A 35 6.71 1.09 -2.21
C ILE A 35 5.50 1.84 -2.79
N THR A 36 5.18 1.60 -4.06
CA THR A 36 4.02 2.22 -4.72
C THR A 36 2.70 1.89 -4.02
N LEU A 37 2.49 0.64 -3.64
CA LEU A 37 1.28 0.21 -2.92
C LEU A 37 1.19 0.83 -1.52
N LEU A 38 2.32 0.94 -0.80
CA LEU A 38 2.38 1.63 0.49
C LEU A 38 2.05 3.11 0.34
N VAL A 39 2.61 3.80 -0.67
CA VAL A 39 2.29 5.19 -0.97
C VAL A 39 0.79 5.35 -1.25
N GLN A 40 0.22 4.54 -2.13
CA GLN A 40 -1.21 4.60 -2.47
C GLN A 40 -2.10 4.39 -1.25
N ARG A 41 -1.74 3.44 -0.39
CA ARG A 41 -2.53 3.10 0.80
C ARG A 41 -2.49 4.17 1.86
N TYR A 42 -1.32 4.76 2.11
CA TYR A 42 -1.09 5.60 3.29
C TYR A 42 -0.97 7.10 3.00
N ARG A 43 -0.95 7.53 1.73
CA ARG A 43 -0.74 8.95 1.35
C ARG A 43 -1.71 9.95 2.01
N HIS A 44 -2.93 9.51 2.34
CA HIS A 44 -3.97 10.34 2.96
C HIS A 44 -4.24 9.98 4.42
N THR A 45 -3.31 9.28 5.06
CA THR A 45 -3.40 8.94 6.47
C THR A 45 -2.41 9.78 7.29
N PRO A 46 -2.62 9.94 8.61
CA PRO A 46 -1.66 10.61 9.48
C PRO A 46 -0.46 9.72 9.82
N HIS A 47 -0.41 8.47 9.34
CA HIS A 47 0.63 7.51 9.67
C HIS A 47 1.96 7.82 8.98
N HIS A 48 3.07 7.50 9.65
CA HIS A 48 4.41 7.50 9.09
C HIS A 48 4.77 6.07 8.72
N VAL A 49 4.98 5.81 7.45
CA VAL A 49 5.31 4.46 6.96
C VAL A 49 6.80 4.37 6.72
N ILE A 50 7.42 3.33 7.25
CA ILE A 50 8.83 3.05 7.08
C ILE A 50 8.96 1.61 6.57
N VAL A 51 9.47 1.43 5.36
CA VAL A 51 9.80 0.12 4.82
C VAL A 51 11.31 -0.08 4.88
N VAL A 52 11.71 -1.23 5.42
CA VAL A 52 13.11 -1.58 5.61
C VAL A 52 13.45 -2.76 4.72
N PHE A 53 14.56 -2.65 4.00
CA PHE A 53 15.15 -3.71 3.19
C PHE A 53 16.57 -3.98 3.67
N ASP A 54 17.04 -5.22 3.52
CA ASP A 54 18.44 -5.51 3.66
C ASP A 54 19.24 -4.82 2.54
N GLY A 55 20.33 -4.21 2.91
CA GLY A 55 21.26 -3.55 2.01
C GLY A 55 22.67 -4.15 2.10
N ASP A 56 23.47 -3.84 1.11
CA ASP A 56 24.86 -4.28 0.97
C ASP A 56 25.86 -3.12 1.03
N GLY A 57 25.37 -1.89 1.21
CA GLY A 57 26.18 -0.68 1.28
C GLY A 57 26.92 -0.53 2.62
N ASN A 58 28.02 0.23 2.59
CA ASN A 58 28.82 0.52 3.80
C ASN A 58 28.07 1.36 4.84
N HIS A 59 27.02 2.06 4.42
CA HIS A 59 26.20 2.93 5.26
C HIS A 59 24.72 2.60 5.06
N GLU A 60 23.92 2.83 6.11
CA GLU A 60 22.48 2.83 6.01
C GLU A 60 22.03 3.93 5.04
N GLN A 61 21.22 3.56 4.04
CA GLN A 61 20.70 4.50 3.07
C GLN A 61 19.22 4.71 3.34
N ALA A 62 18.77 5.96 3.30
CA ALA A 62 17.37 6.29 3.48
C ALA A 62 16.94 7.38 2.51
N TYR A 63 15.77 7.21 1.93
CA TYR A 63 15.09 8.23 1.13
C TYR A 63 13.59 8.17 1.38
N SER A 64 12.86 9.16 0.91
CA SER A 64 11.41 9.22 1.09
C SER A 64 10.71 9.36 -0.25
N VAL A 65 9.65 8.58 -0.41
CA VAL A 65 8.69 8.70 -1.51
C VAL A 65 7.36 9.11 -0.89
N HIS A 66 6.98 10.38 -1.04
CA HIS A 66 5.85 10.97 -0.34
C HIS A 66 5.98 10.80 1.19
N ARG A 67 5.07 10.06 1.82
CA ARG A 67 5.06 9.78 3.26
C ARG A 67 5.65 8.42 3.64
N VAL A 68 6.20 7.71 2.66
CA VAL A 68 6.87 6.43 2.89
C VAL A 68 8.38 6.67 2.91
N ARG A 69 8.99 6.38 4.04
CA ARG A 69 10.45 6.35 4.19
C ARG A 69 10.93 4.96 3.84
N VAL A 70 11.90 4.87 2.93
CA VAL A 70 12.56 3.63 2.53
C VAL A 70 13.94 3.62 3.14
N ILE A 71 14.27 2.54 3.83
CA ILE A 71 15.58 2.35 4.47
C ILE A 71 16.19 1.06 3.94
N TYR A 72 17.47 1.13 3.55
CA TYR A 72 18.31 -0.03 3.31
C TYR A 72 19.32 -0.13 4.45
N SER A 73 19.38 -1.28 5.11
CA SER A 73 20.38 -1.53 6.14
C SER A 73 21.79 -1.47 5.54
N ARG A 74 22.78 -1.24 6.37
CA ARG A 74 24.18 -1.34 5.94
C ARG A 74 24.64 -2.79 5.90
N TYR A 75 25.75 -3.04 5.25
CA TYR A 75 26.46 -4.31 5.32
C TYR A 75 26.67 -4.73 6.81
N ASN A 76 26.47 -5.99 7.13
CA ASN A 76 26.49 -6.55 8.49
C ASN A 76 25.39 -6.05 9.45
N GLN A 77 24.36 -5.39 8.94
CA GLN A 77 23.19 -5.02 9.71
C GLN A 77 21.95 -5.58 9.01
N THR A 78 21.12 -6.31 9.73
CA THR A 78 19.88 -6.87 9.19
C THR A 78 18.75 -5.83 9.22
N ALA A 79 17.77 -5.97 8.32
CA ALA A 79 16.53 -5.19 8.37
C ALA A 79 15.84 -5.34 9.74
N ASP A 80 15.89 -6.53 10.33
CA ASP A 80 15.30 -6.83 11.64
C ASP A 80 15.89 -5.95 12.75
N SER A 81 17.22 -5.78 12.78
CA SER A 81 17.89 -4.91 13.77
C SER A 81 17.53 -3.43 13.58
N VAL A 82 17.34 -3.00 12.33
CA VAL A 82 16.87 -1.64 12.02
C VAL A 82 15.43 -1.46 12.50
N ILE A 83 14.53 -2.42 12.23
CA ILE A 83 13.15 -2.38 12.68
C ILE A 83 13.05 -2.35 14.21
N ALA A 84 13.81 -3.21 14.90
CA ALA A 84 13.85 -3.23 16.36
C ALA A 84 14.31 -1.88 16.94
N ARG A 85 15.36 -1.27 16.36
CA ARG A 85 15.83 0.07 16.74
C ARG A 85 14.76 1.13 16.54
N LEU A 86 14.09 1.15 15.37
CA LEU A 86 13.02 2.11 15.08
C LEU A 86 11.82 1.96 16.03
N ALA A 87 11.47 0.73 16.40
CA ALA A 87 10.42 0.47 17.39
C ALA A 87 10.80 1.02 18.78
N ALA A 88 12.06 0.84 19.20
CA ALA A 88 12.56 1.39 20.46
C ALA A 88 12.58 2.92 20.45
N GLU A 89 13.03 3.54 19.38
CA GLU A 89 13.03 5.00 19.18
C GLU A 89 11.59 5.58 19.23
N ALA A 90 10.65 4.90 18.59
CA ALA A 90 9.24 5.31 18.61
C ALA A 90 8.66 5.22 20.02
N ARG A 91 8.96 4.14 20.77
CA ARG A 91 8.55 3.99 22.18
C ARG A 91 9.10 5.10 23.05
N GLN A 92 10.39 5.41 22.94
CA GLN A 92 11.01 6.49 23.70
C GLN A 92 10.37 7.85 23.39
N ALA A 93 9.94 8.06 22.16
CA ALA A 93 9.24 9.26 21.72
C ALA A 93 7.71 9.24 21.99
N GLY A 94 7.20 8.22 22.69
CA GLY A 94 5.77 8.09 23.00
C GLY A 94 4.87 7.86 21.78
N ARG A 95 5.43 7.37 20.65
CA ARG A 95 4.67 7.08 19.44
C ARG A 95 4.21 5.62 19.42
N GLU A 96 3.00 5.39 18.94
CA GLU A 96 2.50 4.05 18.68
C GLU A 96 3.17 3.44 17.45
N VAL A 97 3.49 2.15 17.53
CA VAL A 97 4.09 1.37 16.44
C VAL A 97 3.17 0.23 16.04
N GLU A 98 3.04 0.01 14.74
CA GLU A 98 2.43 -1.19 14.16
C GLU A 98 3.38 -1.76 13.11
N MET A 99 3.73 -3.03 13.22
CA MET A 99 4.67 -3.69 12.32
C MET A 99 4.02 -4.80 11.51
N TYR A 100 4.47 -4.97 10.27
CA TYR A 100 4.06 -6.02 9.34
C TYR A 100 5.24 -6.90 8.95
N SER A 101 5.25 -8.14 9.43
CA SER A 101 6.15 -9.23 9.07
C SER A 101 5.56 -10.58 9.50
N ASN A 102 5.98 -11.67 8.88
CA ASN A 102 5.71 -13.03 9.36
C ASN A 102 6.90 -13.60 10.16
N ASP A 103 7.99 -12.84 10.28
CA ASP A 103 9.16 -13.26 11.06
C ASP A 103 8.89 -13.16 12.55
N GLY A 104 8.96 -14.29 13.26
CA GLY A 104 8.64 -14.38 14.68
C GLY A 104 9.66 -13.63 15.56
N GLU A 105 10.93 -13.59 15.19
CA GLU A 105 11.97 -12.91 15.98
C GLU A 105 11.75 -11.40 15.95
N VAL A 106 11.52 -10.84 14.76
CA VAL A 106 11.23 -9.41 14.60
C VAL A 106 9.91 -9.04 15.27
N GLN A 107 8.88 -9.89 15.13
CA GLN A 107 7.60 -9.71 15.81
C GLN A 107 7.77 -9.62 17.32
N GLN A 108 8.55 -10.53 17.90
CA GLN A 108 8.82 -10.54 19.34
C GLN A 108 9.59 -9.29 19.77
N ALA A 109 10.61 -8.88 19.01
CA ALA A 109 11.40 -7.69 19.31
C ALA A 109 10.53 -6.42 19.34
N VAL A 110 9.62 -6.26 18.39
CA VAL A 110 8.69 -5.11 18.33
C VAL A 110 7.63 -5.18 19.44
N ALA A 111 7.09 -6.37 19.71
CA ALA A 111 6.12 -6.57 20.78
C ALA A 111 6.71 -6.23 22.17
N GLN A 112 7.97 -6.55 22.43
CA GLN A 112 8.69 -6.17 23.66
C GLN A 112 8.80 -4.65 23.83
N GLN A 113 8.78 -3.90 22.72
CA GLN A 113 8.72 -2.43 22.74
C GLN A 113 7.28 -1.90 22.86
N GLY A 114 6.28 -2.76 23.02
CA GLY A 114 4.87 -2.38 23.10
C GLY A 114 4.23 -2.09 21.75
N GLY A 115 4.90 -2.43 20.64
CA GLY A 115 4.37 -2.29 19.30
C GLY A 115 3.32 -3.35 18.95
N GLY A 116 2.34 -2.99 18.14
CA GLY A 116 1.39 -3.93 17.53
C GLY A 116 2.06 -4.72 16.41
N VAL A 117 1.73 -5.99 16.30
CA VAL A 117 2.29 -6.90 15.29
C VAL A 117 1.20 -7.42 14.38
N ARG A 118 1.46 -7.42 13.09
CA ARG A 118 0.54 -7.84 12.03
C ARG A 118 1.25 -8.74 11.03
N THR A 119 0.47 -9.61 10.39
CA THR A 119 0.99 -10.54 9.38
C THR A 119 1.10 -9.89 8.00
N VAL A 120 1.89 -10.50 7.11
CA VAL A 120 1.99 -10.16 5.69
C VAL A 120 0.60 -10.15 5.02
N ASN A 121 -0.23 -11.17 5.30
CA ASN A 121 -1.58 -11.26 4.72
C ASN A 121 -2.48 -10.10 5.16
N GLN A 122 -2.34 -9.60 6.38
CA GLN A 122 -3.10 -8.44 6.83
C GLN A 122 -2.72 -7.16 6.08
N LEU A 123 -1.44 -6.97 5.73
CA LEU A 123 -1.00 -5.84 4.92
C LEU A 123 -1.50 -5.98 3.46
N THR A 124 -1.30 -7.15 2.85
CA THR A 124 -1.70 -7.36 1.44
C THR A 124 -3.20 -7.27 1.24
N ASN A 125 -4.01 -7.71 2.20
CA ASN A 125 -5.45 -7.51 2.19
C ASN A 125 -5.83 -6.02 2.25
N GLN A 126 -5.04 -5.20 2.94
CA GLN A 126 -5.26 -3.75 2.95
C GLN A 126 -4.97 -3.08 1.60
N PHE A 127 -4.03 -3.60 0.80
CA PHE A 127 -3.79 -3.10 -0.55
C PHE A 127 -4.98 -3.34 -1.48
N ASN A 128 -5.66 -4.47 -1.31
CA ASN A 128 -6.85 -4.85 -2.09
C ASN A 128 -8.15 -4.20 -1.58
N ALA A 129 -8.13 -3.63 -0.38
CA ALA A 129 -9.30 -2.97 0.18
C ALA A 129 -9.56 -1.64 -0.56
N PRO A 130 -10.83 -1.31 -0.88
CA PRO A 130 -11.16 -0.03 -1.48
C PRO A 130 -10.66 1.11 -0.58
N SER A 131 -10.12 2.16 -1.20
CA SER A 131 -9.68 3.33 -0.45
C SER A 131 -10.84 3.91 0.37
N ARG A 132 -10.55 4.55 1.51
CA ARG A 132 -11.60 5.18 2.33
C ARG A 132 -12.47 6.14 1.52
N ASP A 133 -11.89 6.85 0.56
CA ASP A 133 -12.64 7.75 -0.32
C ASP A 133 -13.56 6.99 -1.27
N THR A 134 -13.12 5.86 -1.82
CA THR A 134 -13.95 5.00 -2.67
C THR A 134 -15.07 4.37 -1.86
N ALA A 135 -14.79 3.87 -0.66
CA ALA A 135 -15.80 3.32 0.24
C ALA A 135 -16.83 4.39 0.65
N ARG A 136 -16.37 5.61 1.02
CA ARG A 136 -17.24 6.74 1.36
C ARG A 136 -18.12 7.17 0.19
N ARG A 137 -17.56 7.26 -1.02
CA ARG A 137 -18.34 7.58 -2.24
C ARG A 137 -19.38 6.50 -2.54
N SER A 138 -19.02 5.22 -2.36
CA SER A 138 -19.95 4.11 -2.54
C SER A 138 -21.09 4.17 -1.51
N GLN A 139 -20.77 4.37 -0.23
CA GLN A 139 -21.77 4.55 0.82
C GLN A 139 -22.69 5.76 0.56
N HIS A 140 -22.10 6.90 0.16
CA HIS A 140 -22.88 8.09 -0.17
C HIS A 140 -23.84 7.82 -1.35
N ARG A 141 -23.39 7.17 -2.42
CA ARG A 141 -24.26 6.77 -3.54
C ARG A 141 -25.39 5.85 -3.07
N GLN A 142 -25.11 4.86 -2.22
CA GLN A 142 -26.15 3.97 -1.68
C GLN A 142 -27.16 4.73 -0.82
N THR A 143 -26.70 5.66 0.02
CA THR A 143 -27.58 6.49 0.85
C THR A 143 -28.49 7.36 -0.02
N VAL A 144 -27.92 8.04 -1.02
CA VAL A 144 -28.70 8.87 -1.97
C VAL A 144 -29.70 8.00 -2.74
N ARG A 145 -29.31 6.83 -3.24
CA ARG A 145 -30.24 5.90 -3.91
C ARG A 145 -31.39 5.49 -3.00
N ARG A 146 -31.13 5.14 -1.74
CA ARG A 146 -32.18 4.82 -0.77
C ARG A 146 -33.10 6.00 -0.49
N GLN A 147 -32.55 7.20 -0.35
CA GLN A 147 -33.30 8.41 -0.04
C GLN A 147 -34.26 8.81 -1.18
N TYR A 148 -33.85 8.55 -2.43
CA TYR A 148 -34.65 8.87 -3.62
C TYR A 148 -35.43 7.67 -4.19
N GLY A 149 -35.48 6.55 -3.45
CA GLY A 149 -36.23 5.34 -3.86
C GLY A 149 -35.68 4.66 -5.12
N LEU A 150 -34.40 4.88 -5.44
CA LEU A 150 -33.76 4.25 -6.60
C LEU A 150 -33.34 2.83 -6.26
N ASP A 151 -33.73 1.86 -7.10
CA ASP A 151 -33.30 0.46 -6.94
C ASP A 151 -31.77 0.36 -6.97
N PRO A 152 -31.14 -0.39 -6.02
CA PRO A 152 -29.71 -0.67 -6.08
C PRO A 152 -29.25 -1.35 -7.37
N ALA A 153 -30.14 -2.06 -8.05
CA ALA A 153 -29.90 -2.71 -9.34
C ALA A 153 -30.15 -1.79 -10.55
N PHE A 154 -30.62 -0.56 -10.33
CA PHE A 154 -30.87 0.37 -11.43
C PHE A 154 -29.53 0.94 -11.93
N ASP A 155 -29.13 0.52 -13.12
CA ASP A 155 -28.06 1.15 -13.89
C ASP A 155 -28.71 2.13 -14.87
N PRO A 156 -28.45 3.45 -14.78
CA PRO A 156 -29.01 4.41 -15.73
C PRO A 156 -28.57 4.16 -17.18
N ASP A 157 -27.50 3.37 -17.39
CA ASP A 157 -27.04 2.99 -18.73
C ASP A 157 -27.80 1.77 -19.31
N ASP A 158 -28.63 1.08 -18.49
CA ASP A 158 -29.44 -0.09 -18.87
C ASP A 158 -30.87 0.28 -19.26
N GLU A 159 -31.25 1.57 -19.36
CA GLU A 159 -32.59 1.93 -19.85
C GLU A 159 -32.76 1.52 -21.34
N PRO A 160 -33.75 0.68 -21.65
CA PRO A 160 -34.04 0.31 -23.03
C PRO A 160 -34.57 1.54 -23.79
N GLY A 161 -33.65 2.26 -24.44
CA GLY A 161 -34.00 3.45 -25.24
C GLY A 161 -32.96 4.56 -25.25
N TYR A 162 -32.03 4.60 -24.31
CA TYR A 162 -30.97 5.61 -24.31
C TYR A 162 -29.79 5.14 -25.16
N ARG A 163 -29.79 5.46 -26.45
CA ARG A 163 -28.61 5.28 -27.31
C ARG A 163 -27.68 6.47 -27.10
N HIS A 164 -26.52 6.27 -26.50
CA HIS A 164 -25.46 7.27 -26.51
C HIS A 164 -25.18 7.72 -27.96
N PRO A 165 -25.09 9.03 -28.23
CA PRO A 165 -24.71 9.50 -29.55
C PRO A 165 -23.32 8.97 -29.88
N VAL A 166 -23.25 8.08 -30.87
CA VAL A 166 -22.00 7.52 -31.38
C VAL A 166 -21.16 8.68 -31.88
N LYS A 167 -20.04 8.99 -31.23
CA LYS A 167 -19.04 9.94 -31.70
C LYS A 167 -18.63 9.52 -33.11
N GLY A 168 -19.10 10.25 -34.12
CA GLY A 168 -18.83 10.01 -35.51
C GLY A 168 -17.31 9.92 -35.80
N LYS A 169 -16.91 8.80 -36.38
CA LYS A 169 -15.56 8.66 -36.93
C LYS A 169 -15.37 9.73 -38.01
N LYS A 170 -14.47 10.68 -37.79
CA LYS A 170 -13.99 11.60 -38.83
C LYS A 170 -13.40 10.76 -39.96
N LYS A 171 -14.07 10.76 -41.13
CA LYS A 171 -13.53 10.25 -42.38
C LYS A 171 -12.30 11.10 -42.74
N SER A 172 -11.11 10.51 -42.73
CA SER A 172 -9.94 11.13 -43.32
C SER A 172 -10.10 11.09 -44.84
N SER A 173 -10.26 12.25 -45.47
CA SER A 173 -10.22 12.39 -46.91
C SER A 173 -8.76 12.22 -47.37
N ARG A 174 -8.46 11.06 -47.97
CA ARG A 174 -7.25 10.92 -48.76
C ARG A 174 -7.41 11.72 -50.04
N HIS A 175 -6.66 12.81 -50.19
CA HIS A 175 -6.41 13.42 -51.49
C HIS A 175 -5.38 12.57 -52.22
N ARG A 176 -5.76 12.03 -53.37
CA ARG A 176 -4.87 11.57 -54.42
C ARG A 176 -4.42 12.78 -55.23
N ARG A 177 -3.12 12.95 -55.37
CA ARG A 177 -2.40 13.32 -56.61
C ARG A 177 -0.98 12.84 -56.50
#